data_dd6a831846ea89149b6b78aca2d6cb89
#
_entry.id   dd6a831846ea89149b6b78aca2d6cb89
#
_cell.length_a   1.000
_cell.length_b   1.000
_cell.length_c   1.000
_cell.angle_alpha   90.00
_cell.angle_beta   90.00
_cell.angle_gamma   90.00
#
_symmetry.space_group_name_H-M   'P 1'
#
loop_
_entity.id
_entity.type
_entity.pdbx_description
1 polymer ?
#
loop_
_entity_poly.entity_id
_entity_poly.type
_entity_poly.pdbx_seq_one_letter_code
_entity_poly.pdbx_strand_id
1 'polypeptide(L)'
;MFADVRVIGALGALVTAVVGGTLGWDGAPAAPTAGGPVELRSTGQPLETTMKSPIVATTDPRPFDACEDIPFDVIQRLGLVFTPPEHEDGLRCHFDAGNYQVAVEPIIWRTYQESLPADAVETTIQGHRAAQYWVMKPTYHNSFWFFSCMVVFKTSYGVIQQALYFSAIYSNPEVDCMSTNLQRANDLAPYYKF
;
A
#
# COMPACT_ATOMS: atom_id res chain seq x y z
N MET A 1 -13.04 -35.83 38.41
CA MET A 1 -14.45 -35.72 38.00
C MET A 1 -14.43 -35.15 36.59
N PHE A 2 -14.57 -36.07 35.61
CA PHE A 2 -14.61 -35.71 34.20
C PHE A 2 -16.07 -35.68 33.77
N ALA A 3 -16.50 -34.60 33.14
CA ALA A 3 -17.83 -34.47 32.56
C ALA A 3 -17.66 -34.50 31.03
N ASP A 4 -18.06 -35.65 30.43
CA ASP A 4 -18.23 -35.84 29.00
C ASP A 4 -19.48 -35.08 28.52
N VAL A 5 -19.32 -34.16 27.60
CA VAL A 5 -20.43 -33.57 26.85
C VAL A 5 -20.37 -34.06 25.41
N ARG A 6 -21.26 -35.00 25.09
CA ARG A 6 -21.51 -35.50 23.71
C ARG A 6 -22.49 -34.52 23.05
N VAL A 7 -22.05 -33.85 21.99
CA VAL A 7 -22.92 -33.10 21.11
C VAL A 7 -23.26 -33.97 19.91
N ILE A 8 -24.56 -34.28 19.81
CA ILE A 8 -25.16 -35.04 18.71
C ILE A 8 -25.38 -34.10 17.53
N GLY A 9 -24.79 -34.43 16.39
CA GLY A 9 -24.98 -33.69 15.14
C GLY A 9 -26.36 -33.98 14.52
N ALA A 10 -27.03 -32.93 14.08
CA ALA A 10 -28.19 -33.01 13.20
C ALA A 10 -27.78 -32.60 11.78
N LEU A 11 -27.78 -33.57 10.86
CA LEU A 11 -27.65 -33.37 9.42
C LEU A 11 -28.97 -32.81 8.87
N GLY A 12 -29.02 -31.55 8.47
CA GLY A 12 -30.09 -30.94 7.71
C GLY A 12 -29.73 -30.91 6.22
N ALA A 13 -30.36 -31.77 5.42
CA ALA A 13 -30.26 -31.72 3.97
C ALA A 13 -31.16 -30.61 3.41
N LEU A 14 -30.56 -29.60 2.79
CA LEU A 14 -31.26 -28.55 2.04
C LEU A 14 -31.31 -28.94 0.56
N VAL A 15 -32.50 -29.30 0.09
CA VAL A 15 -32.81 -29.50 -1.33
C VAL A 15 -33.10 -28.14 -1.95
N THR A 16 -32.26 -27.65 -2.83
CA THR A 16 -32.52 -26.49 -3.65
C THR A 16 -33.16 -26.88 -4.98
N ALA A 17 -34.44 -26.53 -5.17
CA ALA A 17 -35.13 -26.64 -6.43
C ALA A 17 -34.64 -25.57 -7.42
N VAL A 18 -34.11 -26.01 -8.55
CA VAL A 18 -33.77 -25.17 -9.68
C VAL A 18 -35.04 -24.95 -10.51
N VAL A 19 -35.60 -23.76 -10.49
CA VAL A 19 -36.66 -23.35 -11.40
C VAL A 19 -36.00 -22.74 -12.64
N GLY A 20 -36.04 -23.48 -13.74
CA GLY A 20 -35.64 -23.06 -15.06
C GLY A 20 -36.68 -22.09 -15.65
N GLY A 21 -36.32 -20.82 -15.79
CA GLY A 21 -37.11 -19.85 -16.57
C GLY A 21 -36.42 -19.60 -17.91
N THR A 22 -37.00 -20.13 -18.98
CA THR A 22 -36.64 -19.81 -20.37
C THR A 22 -37.36 -18.52 -20.78
N LEU A 23 -36.62 -17.41 -20.82
CA LEU A 23 -37.11 -16.18 -21.49
C LEU A 23 -36.64 -16.22 -22.94
N GLY A 24 -37.60 -16.48 -23.84
CA GLY A 24 -37.40 -16.33 -25.27
C GLY A 24 -37.26 -14.85 -25.63
N TRP A 25 -36.21 -14.55 -26.35
CA TRP A 25 -36.01 -13.28 -27.03
C TRP A 25 -36.10 -13.55 -28.54
N ASP A 26 -37.31 -13.43 -29.07
CA ASP A 26 -37.56 -13.25 -30.52
C ASP A 26 -37.44 -11.77 -30.83
N GLY A 27 -36.39 -11.41 -31.57
CA GLY A 27 -36.20 -10.04 -32.04
C GLY A 27 -34.91 -9.91 -32.79
N ALA A 28 -34.84 -10.48 -33.99
CA ALA A 28 -33.75 -10.24 -34.92
C ALA A 28 -33.98 -8.91 -35.66
N PRO A 29 -33.13 -7.89 -35.55
CA PRO A 29 -33.13 -6.78 -36.47
C PRO A 29 -32.41 -7.15 -37.76
N ALA A 30 -33.01 -6.74 -38.90
CA ALA A 30 -32.53 -6.96 -40.25
C ALA A 30 -31.08 -6.50 -40.49
N ALA A 31 -30.32 -7.28 -41.23
CA ALA A 31 -28.98 -6.97 -41.68
C ALA A 31 -28.97 -5.75 -42.60
N PRO A 32 -28.08 -4.77 -42.40
CA PRO A 32 -27.83 -3.74 -43.42
C PRO A 32 -26.91 -4.31 -44.52
N THR A 33 -27.37 -4.02 -45.73
CA THR A 33 -26.78 -4.34 -47.02
C THR A 33 -25.31 -3.94 -47.12
N ALA A 34 -24.51 -4.78 -47.76
CA ALA A 34 -23.10 -4.60 -48.07
C ALA A 34 -22.81 -3.25 -48.74
N GLY A 35 -22.14 -2.37 -48.03
CA GLY A 35 -21.42 -1.23 -48.60
C GLY A 35 -19.96 -1.65 -48.83
N GLY A 36 -19.42 -1.27 -49.97
CA GLY A 36 -18.15 -1.68 -50.50
C GLY A 36 -16.90 -1.39 -49.62
N PRO A 37 -15.71 -1.86 -50.04
CA PRO A 37 -14.52 -1.81 -49.23
C PRO A 37 -14.06 -0.37 -48.99
N VAL A 38 -14.22 0.08 -47.72
CA VAL A 38 -13.58 1.32 -47.27
C VAL A 38 -12.15 0.99 -46.97
N GLU A 39 -11.27 1.44 -47.84
CA GLU A 39 -9.83 1.39 -47.67
C GLU A 39 -9.44 2.26 -46.46
N LEU A 40 -9.31 1.65 -45.29
CA LEU A 40 -8.80 2.29 -44.10
C LEU A 40 -7.30 2.55 -44.31
N ARG A 41 -7.00 3.75 -44.79
CA ARG A 41 -5.64 4.28 -44.82
C ARG A 41 -5.19 4.49 -43.37
N SER A 42 -4.56 3.44 -42.82
CA SER A 42 -3.92 3.47 -41.50
C SER A 42 -2.68 4.38 -41.60
N THR A 43 -2.85 5.66 -41.36
CA THR A 43 -1.78 6.56 -40.94
C THR A 43 -1.68 6.52 -39.43
N GLY A 44 -1.53 5.33 -38.88
CA GLY A 44 -1.22 5.14 -37.46
C GLY A 44 0.28 5.36 -37.26
N GLN A 45 0.69 6.59 -36.98
CA GLN A 45 1.89 6.77 -36.17
C GLN A 45 1.66 6.12 -34.82
N PRO A 46 2.58 5.26 -34.36
CA PRO A 46 2.52 4.80 -32.97
C PRO A 46 2.63 6.05 -32.09
N LEU A 47 1.56 6.36 -31.33
CA LEU A 47 1.70 7.21 -30.16
C LEU A 47 2.62 6.44 -29.21
N GLU A 48 3.92 6.70 -29.29
CA GLU A 48 4.81 6.41 -28.20
C GLU A 48 4.39 7.31 -27.05
N THR A 49 3.45 6.83 -26.25
CA THR A 49 3.18 7.37 -24.94
C THR A 49 4.36 6.96 -24.06
N THR A 50 5.49 7.63 -24.26
CA THR A 50 6.57 7.61 -23.28
C THR A 50 5.97 8.26 -22.05
N MET A 51 5.45 7.47 -21.12
CA MET A 51 5.28 7.91 -19.75
C MET A 51 6.66 8.28 -19.25
N LYS A 52 6.99 9.58 -19.33
CA LYS A 52 8.14 10.10 -18.63
C LYS A 52 7.85 9.87 -17.16
N SER A 53 8.56 8.92 -16.56
CA SER A 53 8.66 8.86 -15.10
C SER A 53 8.88 10.27 -14.59
N PRO A 54 8.20 10.70 -13.52
CA PRO A 54 8.37 12.04 -12.99
C PRO A 54 9.88 12.28 -12.82
N ILE A 55 10.34 13.42 -13.30
CA ILE A 55 11.77 13.81 -13.34
C ILE A 55 12.18 14.16 -11.91
N VAL A 56 12.35 13.17 -11.06
CA VAL A 56 12.82 13.35 -9.68
C VAL A 56 14.34 13.43 -9.63
N ALA A 57 15.03 12.94 -10.66
CA ALA A 57 16.48 12.87 -10.73
C ALA A 57 17.20 14.20 -10.95
N THR A 58 16.50 15.32 -11.17
CA THR A 58 17.11 16.62 -11.55
C THR A 58 16.94 17.73 -10.53
N THR A 59 16.37 17.45 -9.36
CA THR A 59 16.36 18.45 -8.29
C THR A 59 17.73 18.47 -7.59
N ASP A 60 18.33 19.66 -7.47
CA ASP A 60 19.57 19.86 -6.71
C ASP A 60 19.23 20.65 -5.43
N PRO A 61 19.47 20.13 -4.22
CA PRO A 61 20.05 18.80 -3.96
C PRO A 61 19.11 17.66 -4.31
N ARG A 62 19.71 16.50 -4.69
CA ARG A 62 18.96 15.26 -4.93
C ARG A 62 18.12 14.92 -3.71
N PRO A 63 16.81 14.63 -3.89
CA PRO A 63 15.97 14.18 -2.80
C PRO A 63 16.51 12.89 -2.15
N PHE A 64 16.12 12.67 -0.91
CA PHE A 64 16.38 11.42 -0.22
C PHE A 64 15.82 10.22 -1.00
N ASP A 65 16.60 9.17 -1.11
CA ASP A 65 16.20 7.88 -1.70
C ASP A 65 16.41 6.78 -0.66
N ALA A 66 15.33 6.24 -0.13
CA ALA A 66 15.40 5.31 1.00
C ALA A 66 16.12 4.01 0.63
N CYS A 67 16.04 3.53 -0.61
CA CYS A 67 16.73 2.31 -1.04
C CYS A 67 18.23 2.49 -1.22
N GLU A 68 18.67 3.70 -1.59
CA GLU A 68 20.08 3.98 -1.84
C GLU A 68 20.80 4.63 -0.65
N ASP A 69 20.08 5.50 0.09
CA ASP A 69 20.67 6.33 1.14
C ASP A 69 20.70 5.65 2.52
N ILE A 70 19.82 4.65 2.77
CA ILE A 70 19.87 3.87 4.00
C ILE A 70 20.83 2.69 3.81
N PRO A 71 21.91 2.58 4.62
CA PRO A 71 22.88 1.49 4.47
C PRO A 71 22.23 0.11 4.66
N PHE A 72 22.57 -0.83 3.79
CA PHE A 72 21.98 -2.18 3.80
C PHE A 72 22.22 -2.92 5.13
N ASP A 73 23.39 -2.73 5.76
CA ASP A 73 23.69 -3.33 7.07
C ASP A 73 22.77 -2.81 8.19
N VAL A 74 22.29 -1.58 8.08
CA VAL A 74 21.27 -1.02 8.99
C VAL A 74 19.96 -1.77 8.82
N ILE A 75 19.48 -1.89 7.56
CA ILE A 75 18.23 -2.58 7.23
C ILE A 75 18.31 -4.04 7.69
N GLN A 76 19.44 -4.72 7.44
CA GLN A 76 19.66 -6.09 7.88
C GLN A 76 19.66 -6.21 9.42
N ARG A 77 20.35 -5.32 10.13
CA ARG A 77 20.40 -5.29 11.59
C ARG A 77 19.02 -5.04 12.22
N LEU A 78 18.16 -4.29 11.54
CA LEU A 78 16.79 -4.02 11.97
C LEU A 78 15.82 -5.17 11.62
N GLY A 79 16.28 -6.21 10.93
CA GLY A 79 15.45 -7.34 10.51
C GLY A 79 14.45 -7.01 9.40
N LEU A 80 14.75 -6.00 8.58
CA LEU A 80 13.90 -5.49 7.50
C LEU A 80 14.30 -6.07 6.12
N VAL A 81 14.79 -7.30 6.10
CA VAL A 81 15.29 -8.01 4.90
C VAL A 81 14.73 -9.43 4.80
N PHE A 82 13.49 -9.64 5.25
CA PHE A 82 12.81 -10.93 5.04
C PHE A 82 12.67 -11.22 3.54
N THR A 83 12.33 -10.21 2.74
CA THR A 83 12.59 -10.15 1.31
C THR A 83 13.61 -9.04 1.02
N PRO A 84 14.34 -9.06 -0.11
CA PRO A 84 15.21 -7.95 -0.49
C PRO A 84 14.46 -6.63 -0.55
N PRO A 85 15.07 -5.49 -0.18
CA PRO A 85 14.46 -4.17 -0.36
C PRO A 85 14.07 -3.93 -1.82
N GLU A 86 12.88 -3.38 -2.04
CA GLU A 86 12.32 -3.17 -3.37
C GLU A 86 12.10 -1.68 -3.62
N HIS A 87 12.62 -1.19 -4.76
CA HIS A 87 12.23 0.10 -5.30
C HIS A 87 10.81 -0.01 -5.86
N GLU A 88 9.93 0.85 -5.38
CA GLU A 88 8.63 1.10 -5.99
C GLU A 88 8.69 2.36 -6.86
N ASP A 89 7.57 2.73 -7.46
CA ASP A 89 7.49 3.93 -8.28
C ASP A 89 7.97 5.18 -7.52
N GLY A 90 8.80 5.99 -8.20
CA GLY A 90 9.37 7.19 -7.62
C GLY A 90 10.63 6.94 -6.78
N LEU A 91 10.66 7.46 -5.55
CA LEU A 91 11.75 7.29 -4.57
C LEU A 91 11.33 6.44 -3.37
N ARG A 92 10.23 5.71 -3.51
CA ARG A 92 9.71 4.85 -2.48
C ARG A 92 10.51 3.56 -2.38
N CYS A 93 10.91 3.21 -1.17
CA CYS A 93 11.56 1.96 -0.86
C CYS A 93 10.71 1.13 0.09
N HIS A 94 10.57 -0.15 -0.21
CA HIS A 94 9.82 -1.11 0.54
C HIS A 94 10.76 -2.09 1.25
N PHE A 95 10.53 -2.30 2.55
CA PHE A 95 11.30 -3.17 3.43
C PHE A 95 10.36 -4.17 4.10
N ASP A 96 10.77 -5.43 4.19
CA ASP A 96 9.97 -6.52 4.73
C ASP A 96 10.61 -7.09 6.01
N ALA A 97 9.84 -7.11 7.10
CA ALA A 97 10.22 -7.72 8.38
C ALA A 97 9.58 -9.10 8.59
N GLY A 98 8.86 -9.63 7.60
CA GLY A 98 8.12 -10.89 7.66
C GLY A 98 6.73 -10.75 8.25
N ASN A 99 6.58 -10.16 9.43
CA ASN A 99 5.28 -9.96 10.08
C ASN A 99 4.68 -8.56 9.89
N TYR A 100 5.44 -7.62 9.33
CA TYR A 100 5.01 -6.30 8.88
C TYR A 100 5.95 -5.82 7.78
N GLN A 101 5.52 -4.79 7.08
CA GLN A 101 6.29 -4.14 6.03
C GLN A 101 6.39 -2.66 6.30
N VAL A 102 7.50 -2.05 5.93
CA VAL A 102 7.76 -0.61 6.04
C VAL A 102 8.04 -0.05 4.66
N ALA A 103 7.33 1.01 4.27
CA ALA A 103 7.65 1.77 3.08
C ALA A 103 8.09 3.18 3.47
N VAL A 104 9.17 3.65 2.88
CA VAL A 104 9.70 5.01 3.12
C VAL A 104 9.75 5.76 1.80
N GLU A 105 9.17 6.95 1.77
CA GLU A 105 9.02 7.76 0.57
C GLU A 105 9.23 9.25 0.87
N PRO A 106 10.16 9.95 0.20
CA PRO A 106 10.21 11.40 0.19
C PRO A 106 9.15 11.96 -0.79
N ILE A 107 8.39 12.95 -0.34
CA ILE A 107 7.38 13.64 -1.15
C ILE A 107 7.76 15.11 -1.22
N ILE A 108 8.18 15.56 -2.41
CA ILE A 108 8.72 16.89 -2.65
C ILE A 108 7.66 17.92 -3.07
N TRP A 109 6.45 17.47 -3.44
CA TRP A 109 5.37 18.35 -3.94
C TRP A 109 4.30 18.63 -2.88
N ARG A 110 4.47 18.17 -1.64
CA ARG A 110 3.50 18.34 -0.56
C ARG A 110 4.17 18.93 0.67
N THR A 111 3.51 19.88 1.29
CA THR A 111 3.98 20.44 2.56
C THR A 111 3.65 19.51 3.73
N TYR A 112 4.31 19.75 4.86
CA TYR A 112 4.06 18.99 6.08
C TYR A 112 2.59 19.10 6.53
N GLN A 113 2.02 20.30 6.51
CA GLN A 113 0.63 20.53 6.91
C GLN A 113 -0.38 19.82 6.00
N GLU A 114 -0.14 19.83 4.70
CA GLU A 114 -0.99 19.12 3.72
C GLU A 114 -0.91 17.60 3.84
N SER A 115 0.13 17.10 4.51
CA SER A 115 0.35 15.66 4.72
C SER A 115 -0.29 15.12 5.99
N LEU A 116 -0.87 15.98 6.84
CA LEU A 116 -1.42 15.59 8.13
C LEU A 116 -2.95 15.57 8.11
N PRO A 117 -3.59 14.45 8.47
CA PRO A 117 -5.00 14.43 8.80
C PRO A 117 -5.27 15.14 10.14
N ALA A 118 -6.54 15.47 10.39
CA ALA A 118 -6.93 16.23 11.58
C ALA A 118 -6.65 15.51 12.92
N ASP A 119 -6.55 14.19 12.89
CA ASP A 119 -6.28 13.34 14.06
C ASP A 119 -4.79 12.95 14.18
N ALA A 120 -3.91 13.54 13.38
CA ALA A 120 -2.48 13.32 13.49
C ALA A 120 -1.94 13.82 14.82
N VAL A 121 -1.12 13.00 15.47
CA VAL A 121 -0.45 13.33 16.73
C VAL A 121 0.97 13.81 16.42
N GLU A 122 1.23 15.10 16.65
CA GLU A 122 2.56 15.67 16.46
C GLU A 122 3.54 15.17 17.54
N THR A 123 4.78 14.96 17.12
CA THR A 123 5.88 14.49 17.96
C THR A 123 7.22 15.03 17.46
N THR A 124 8.28 14.72 18.19
CA THR A 124 9.65 14.97 17.75
C THR A 124 10.42 13.65 17.78
N ILE A 125 11.06 13.30 16.66
CA ILE A 125 11.83 12.07 16.50
C ILE A 125 13.26 12.47 16.11
N GLN A 126 14.26 12.09 16.92
CA GLN A 126 15.67 12.43 16.71
C GLN A 126 15.92 13.95 16.47
N GLY A 127 15.13 14.81 17.13
CA GLY A 127 15.20 16.26 16.97
C GLY A 127 14.41 16.84 15.78
N HIS A 128 13.83 16.01 14.93
CA HIS A 128 13.06 16.43 13.77
C HIS A 128 11.56 16.45 14.07
N ARG A 129 10.87 17.48 13.57
CA ARG A 129 9.41 17.59 13.70
C ARG A 129 8.75 16.49 12.89
N ALA A 130 7.90 15.71 13.55
CA ALA A 130 7.18 14.60 12.95
C ALA A 130 5.73 14.55 13.45
N ALA A 131 4.91 13.72 12.81
CA ALA A 131 3.58 13.37 13.29
C ALA A 131 3.29 11.91 12.96
N GLN A 132 2.43 11.28 13.76
CA GLN A 132 1.97 9.91 13.52
C GLN A 132 0.45 9.85 13.48
N TYR A 133 -0.09 8.95 12.65
CA TYR A 133 -1.53 8.74 12.52
C TYR A 133 -1.86 7.39 11.88
N TRP A 134 -3.11 6.95 12.04
CA TRP A 134 -3.64 5.79 11.35
C TRP A 134 -4.06 6.15 9.92
N VAL A 135 -3.59 5.39 8.94
CA VAL A 135 -4.08 5.46 7.56
C VAL A 135 -5.27 4.51 7.40
N MET A 136 -5.10 3.28 7.85
CA MET A 136 -6.16 2.27 7.89
C MET A 136 -6.20 1.63 9.27
N LYS A 137 -7.12 2.10 10.10
CA LYS A 137 -7.29 1.64 11.49
C LYS A 137 -8.10 0.34 11.54
N PRO A 138 -7.75 -0.61 12.43
CA PRO A 138 -8.60 -1.76 12.70
C PRO A 138 -10.01 -1.33 13.12
N THR A 139 -11.02 -1.93 12.48
CA THR A 139 -12.43 -1.76 12.83
C THR A 139 -13.12 -3.11 12.83
N TYR A 140 -14.34 -3.17 13.41
CA TYR A 140 -15.12 -4.40 13.38
C TYR A 140 -15.36 -4.96 11.97
N HIS A 141 -15.45 -4.07 10.96
CA HIS A 141 -15.72 -4.46 9.58
C HIS A 141 -14.48 -4.82 8.77
N ASN A 142 -13.29 -4.40 9.18
CA ASN A 142 -12.04 -4.63 8.46
C ASN A 142 -10.98 -5.39 9.27
N SER A 143 -11.39 -6.11 10.32
CA SER A 143 -10.49 -6.84 11.23
C SER A 143 -9.65 -7.94 10.57
N PHE A 144 -9.94 -8.28 9.32
CA PHE A 144 -9.21 -9.29 8.54
C PHE A 144 -8.36 -8.71 7.39
N TRP A 145 -8.36 -7.40 7.25
CA TRP A 145 -7.66 -6.72 6.16
C TRP A 145 -6.29 -6.21 6.61
N PHE A 146 -5.58 -5.61 5.67
CA PHE A 146 -4.35 -4.91 5.99
C PHE A 146 -4.66 -3.63 6.76
N PHE A 147 -3.83 -3.38 7.76
CA PHE A 147 -3.84 -2.15 8.53
C PHE A 147 -2.59 -1.36 8.22
N SER A 148 -2.67 -0.04 8.35
CA SER A 148 -1.51 0.81 8.14
C SER A 148 -1.55 2.06 9.01
N CYS A 149 -0.38 2.47 9.45
CA CYS A 149 -0.13 3.71 10.15
C CYS A 149 1.07 4.43 9.52
N MET A 150 1.14 5.72 9.74
CA MET A 150 2.10 6.62 9.11
C MET A 150 2.87 7.39 10.16
N VAL A 151 4.16 7.58 9.91
CA VAL A 151 4.97 8.64 10.49
C VAL A 151 5.38 9.57 9.36
N VAL A 152 5.14 10.87 9.54
CA VAL A 152 5.51 11.91 8.58
C VAL A 152 6.53 12.83 9.22
N PHE A 153 7.65 13.05 8.57
CA PHE A 153 8.66 14.00 8.97
C PHE A 153 8.60 15.25 8.11
N LYS A 154 8.76 16.41 8.75
CA LYS A 154 9.00 17.68 8.05
C LYS A 154 10.43 17.73 7.54
N THR A 155 10.61 18.04 6.25
CA THR A 155 11.95 18.31 5.65
C THR A 155 12.03 19.73 5.10
N SER A 156 13.20 20.10 4.61
CA SER A 156 13.42 21.39 3.92
C SER A 156 12.78 21.42 2.52
N TYR A 157 12.54 20.25 1.90
CA TYR A 157 12.02 20.13 0.53
C TYR A 157 10.60 19.56 0.44
N GLY A 158 9.98 19.24 1.57
CA GLY A 158 8.65 18.63 1.61
C GLY A 158 8.47 17.76 2.85
N VAL A 159 8.23 16.47 2.67
CA VAL A 159 8.09 15.49 3.76
C VAL A 159 8.79 14.18 3.41
N ILE A 160 9.16 13.41 4.45
CA ILE A 160 9.41 11.98 4.35
C ILE A 160 8.25 11.27 5.02
N GLN A 161 7.60 10.35 4.32
CA GLN A 161 6.55 9.49 4.84
C GLN A 161 7.12 8.09 5.10
N GLN A 162 6.91 7.59 6.30
CA GLN A 162 7.20 6.20 6.66
C GLN A 162 5.90 5.51 7.02
N ALA A 163 5.45 4.61 6.17
CA ALA A 163 4.26 3.80 6.38
C ALA A 163 4.64 2.43 6.92
N LEU A 164 3.89 1.93 7.88
CA LEU A 164 3.94 0.54 8.30
C LEU A 164 2.63 -0.15 7.90
N TYR A 165 2.76 -1.34 7.33
CA TYR A 165 1.65 -2.19 6.89
C TYR A 165 1.74 -3.54 7.59
N PHE A 166 0.61 -4.07 8.03
CA PHE A 166 0.52 -5.42 8.55
C PHE A 166 -0.87 -6.01 8.32
N SER A 167 -0.97 -7.32 8.38
CA SER A 167 -2.23 -8.04 8.33
C SER A 167 -2.44 -8.80 9.64
N ALA A 168 -3.55 -8.61 10.33
CA ALA A 168 -3.84 -9.30 11.57
C ALA A 168 -3.88 -10.84 11.42
N ILE A 169 -4.12 -11.35 10.21
CA ILE A 169 -4.16 -12.80 9.93
C ILE A 169 -2.74 -13.39 9.81
N TYR A 170 -1.81 -12.63 9.21
CA TYR A 170 -0.48 -13.13 8.87
C TYR A 170 0.62 -12.63 9.82
N SER A 171 0.33 -11.59 10.61
CA SER A 171 1.30 -11.03 11.55
C SER A 171 1.36 -11.85 12.84
N ASN A 172 2.45 -12.57 13.04
CA ASN A 172 2.71 -13.30 14.26
C ASN A 172 4.19 -13.08 14.67
N PRO A 173 4.48 -12.44 15.81
CA PRO A 173 3.52 -11.92 16.80
C PRO A 173 2.68 -10.74 16.26
N GLU A 174 1.59 -10.43 16.97
CA GLU A 174 0.74 -9.27 16.67
C GLU A 174 1.55 -7.96 16.69
N VAL A 175 1.26 -7.09 15.73
CA VAL A 175 1.97 -5.84 15.52
C VAL A 175 1.16 -4.67 16.09
N ASP A 176 1.72 -3.96 17.06
CA ASP A 176 1.25 -2.63 17.40
C ASP A 176 1.78 -1.63 16.37
N CYS A 177 0.93 -1.23 15.43
CA CYS A 177 1.32 -0.39 14.32
C CYS A 177 1.98 0.91 14.75
N MET A 178 1.34 1.65 15.65
CA MET A 178 1.81 2.98 16.04
C MET A 178 3.15 2.93 16.78
N SER A 179 3.28 2.04 17.76
CA SER A 179 4.53 1.93 18.53
C SER A 179 5.65 1.32 17.69
N THR A 180 5.35 0.30 16.87
CA THR A 180 6.35 -0.33 15.99
C THR A 180 6.83 0.65 14.92
N ASN A 181 5.91 1.40 14.28
CA ASN A 181 6.30 2.39 13.27
C ASN A 181 7.12 3.53 13.88
N LEU A 182 6.75 4.00 15.08
CA LEU A 182 7.51 5.02 15.80
C LEU A 182 8.92 4.53 16.16
N GLN A 183 9.06 3.28 16.60
CA GLN A 183 10.38 2.68 16.85
C GLN A 183 11.21 2.63 15.58
N ARG A 184 10.66 2.13 14.47
CA ARG A 184 11.37 2.10 13.18
C ARG A 184 11.72 3.50 12.69
N ALA A 185 10.86 4.49 12.92
CA ALA A 185 11.14 5.89 12.60
C ALA A 185 12.33 6.44 13.42
N ASN A 186 12.43 6.10 14.69
CA ASN A 186 13.61 6.44 15.50
C ASN A 186 14.89 5.77 15.01
N ASP A 187 14.80 4.50 14.58
CA ASP A 187 15.94 3.72 14.11
C ASP A 187 16.46 4.22 12.75
N LEU A 188 15.56 4.67 11.88
CA LEU A 188 15.86 5.06 10.49
C LEU A 188 16.11 6.56 10.30
N ALA A 189 15.54 7.42 11.15
CA ALA A 189 15.69 8.88 11.05
C ALA A 189 17.14 9.38 10.96
N PRO A 190 18.15 8.76 11.63
CA PRO A 190 19.55 9.18 11.47
C PRO A 190 20.10 9.08 10.04
N TYR A 191 19.43 8.34 9.17
CA TYR A 191 19.82 8.14 7.76
C TYR A 191 18.97 8.96 6.79
N TYR A 192 17.93 9.65 7.28
CA TYR A 192 17.10 10.51 6.46
C TYR A 192 17.78 11.84 6.15
N LYS A 193 17.50 12.38 4.98
CA LYS A 193 17.95 13.72 4.58
C LYS A 193 16.81 14.73 4.81
N PHE A 194 16.98 15.63 5.76
CA PHE A 194 15.96 16.59 6.19
C PHE A 194 16.12 17.97 5.53
#